data_e895dce5b208f026da2257d7603fa97f
#
_entry.id   e895dce5b208f026da2257d7603fa97f
#
_cell.length_a   1.000
_cell.length_b   1.000
_cell.length_c   1.000
_cell.angle_alpha   90.00
_cell.angle_beta   90.00
_cell.angle_gamma   90.00
#
_symmetry.space_group_name_H-M   'P 1'
#
loop_
_entity.id
_entity.type
_entity.pdbx_description
1 polymer ?
#
loop_
_entity_poly.entity_id
_entity_poly.type
_entity_poly.pdbx_seq_one_letter_code
_entity_poly.pdbx_strand_id
1 'polypeptide(L)'
;MKPRLLVIVLALMVAACSKRNEKAEIDINIGYEINGMPLVTDTLCYVNETGNTFLITEIQWFLSNLELKNEAGNWTPLLQRNLLDTAGINRVFYMDTHIPESQALHTQSLPIGHYTALRFTFGLDETDNQTGLFTDPPESEMFWPDMLGGGYHYMKLNGKYLDSEGRLAPMAIHLGIGQNEDCTEFYQNYFIVEIPIDFNVKANTENQLDLTMVIDNWFRNPHTIDFEEFGSHIMQNQTAQRLLSGNGKDVFKIGRPTDNESHTIMEKDNKLAEKFKNVMQKATPKPHFWSWESVKERIGNSKIQDLKI
;
A
#
# COMPACT_ATOMS: atom_id res chain seq x y z
N MET A 1 -28.09 -8.21 -59.42
CA MET A 1 -28.32 -7.78 -57.99
C MET A 1 -28.71 -6.31 -58.01
N LYS A 2 -29.83 -5.97 -57.41
CA LYS A 2 -30.35 -4.60 -57.45
C LYS A 2 -29.44 -3.69 -56.59
N PRO A 3 -29.06 -2.47 -57.07
CA PRO A 3 -28.11 -1.61 -56.36
C PRO A 3 -28.54 -1.26 -54.89
N ARG A 4 -29.83 -1.33 -54.60
CA ARG A 4 -30.37 -1.12 -53.25
C ARG A 4 -29.92 -2.15 -52.20
N LEU A 5 -29.67 -3.43 -52.63
CA LEU A 5 -29.24 -4.49 -51.73
C LEU A 5 -27.78 -4.30 -51.31
N LEU A 6 -26.93 -3.83 -52.25
CA LEU A 6 -25.52 -3.55 -52.02
C LEU A 6 -25.29 -2.39 -51.03
N VAL A 7 -26.14 -1.33 -51.12
CA VAL A 7 -26.08 -0.18 -50.20
C VAL A 7 -26.48 -0.59 -48.77
N ILE A 8 -27.50 -1.46 -48.60
CA ILE A 8 -27.92 -1.94 -47.28
C ILE A 8 -26.83 -2.81 -46.63
N VAL A 9 -26.17 -3.69 -47.38
CA VAL A 9 -25.07 -4.53 -46.86
C VAL A 9 -23.86 -3.69 -46.48
N LEU A 10 -23.52 -2.65 -47.24
CA LEU A 10 -22.45 -1.72 -46.96
C LEU A 10 -22.75 -0.85 -45.70
N ALA A 11 -24.00 -0.41 -45.53
CA ALA A 11 -24.45 0.35 -44.34
C ALA A 11 -24.43 -0.52 -43.09
N LEU A 12 -24.75 -1.82 -43.16
CA LEU A 12 -24.66 -2.74 -42.03
C LEU A 12 -23.21 -3.06 -41.65
N MET A 13 -22.28 -3.11 -42.58
CA MET A 13 -20.85 -3.29 -42.30
C MET A 13 -20.26 -2.05 -41.61
N VAL A 14 -20.67 -0.85 -41.95
CA VAL A 14 -20.20 0.41 -41.33
C VAL A 14 -20.75 0.54 -39.91
N ALA A 15 -22.01 0.12 -39.65
CA ALA A 15 -22.58 0.12 -38.32
C ALA A 15 -21.94 -0.90 -37.37
N ALA A 16 -21.47 -2.06 -37.91
CA ALA A 16 -20.73 -3.03 -37.10
C ALA A 16 -19.32 -2.59 -36.74
N CYS A 17 -18.68 -1.70 -37.55
CA CYS A 17 -17.36 -1.12 -37.23
C CYS A 17 -17.40 -0.01 -36.18
N SER A 18 -18.52 0.70 -36.03
CA SER A 18 -18.59 1.83 -35.09
C SER A 18 -18.67 1.42 -33.62
N LYS A 19 -19.15 0.21 -33.31
CA LYS A 19 -19.20 -0.31 -31.94
C LYS A 19 -17.82 -0.71 -31.36
N ARG A 20 -16.80 -0.85 -32.20
CA ARG A 20 -15.46 -1.30 -31.77
C ARG A 20 -14.58 -0.19 -31.12
N ASN A 21 -15.02 1.05 -31.15
CA ASN A 21 -14.21 2.20 -30.70
C ASN A 21 -14.80 2.96 -29.49
N GLU A 22 -15.87 2.47 -28.89
CA GLU A 22 -16.36 3.07 -27.66
C GLU A 22 -15.39 2.82 -26.52
N LYS A 23 -15.14 3.85 -25.74
CA LYS A 23 -14.23 3.83 -24.58
C LYS A 23 -14.96 4.32 -23.35
N ALA A 24 -14.54 3.85 -22.19
CA ALA A 24 -15.04 4.31 -20.91
C ALA A 24 -13.88 4.41 -19.91
N GLU A 25 -14.05 5.26 -18.94
CA GLU A 25 -13.12 5.43 -17.81
C GLU A 25 -13.35 4.34 -16.78
N ILE A 26 -12.29 3.99 -16.06
CA ILE A 26 -12.34 3.07 -14.92
C ILE A 26 -11.70 3.76 -13.74
N ASP A 27 -12.32 3.60 -12.59
CA ASP A 27 -11.74 3.97 -11.30
C ASP A 27 -11.43 2.69 -10.51
N ILE A 28 -10.23 2.64 -9.91
CA ILE A 28 -9.82 1.53 -9.04
C ILE A 28 -9.65 2.06 -7.64
N ASN A 29 -10.42 1.54 -6.70
CA ASN A 29 -10.28 1.89 -5.29
C ASN A 29 -9.32 0.91 -4.63
N ILE A 30 -8.40 1.46 -3.85
CA ILE A 30 -7.47 0.69 -3.04
C ILE A 30 -8.04 0.55 -1.64
N GLY A 31 -8.18 -0.69 -1.19
CA GLY A 31 -8.57 -1.04 0.17
C GLY A 31 -7.42 -1.69 0.94
N TYR A 32 -7.51 -1.66 2.25
CA TYR A 32 -6.56 -2.33 3.15
C TYR A 32 -7.33 -3.16 4.16
N GLU A 33 -6.93 -4.41 4.33
CA GLU A 33 -7.52 -5.26 5.36
C GLU A 33 -6.46 -6.00 6.16
N ILE A 34 -6.82 -6.35 7.38
CA ILE A 34 -6.04 -7.16 8.28
C ILE A 34 -6.99 -8.05 9.09
N ASN A 35 -6.69 -9.34 9.20
CA ASN A 35 -7.59 -10.34 9.79
C ASN A 35 -9.01 -10.35 9.18
N GLY A 36 -9.14 -10.06 7.87
CA GLY A 36 -10.43 -10.00 7.18
C GLY A 36 -11.27 -8.75 7.44
N MET A 37 -10.76 -7.77 8.19
CA MET A 37 -11.43 -6.53 8.55
C MET A 37 -10.73 -5.32 7.93
N PRO A 38 -11.43 -4.22 7.65
CA PRO A 38 -10.80 -2.98 7.23
C PRO A 38 -9.71 -2.55 8.21
N LEU A 39 -8.58 -2.04 7.67
CA LEU A 39 -7.47 -1.53 8.48
C LEU A 39 -7.93 -0.39 9.39
N VAL A 40 -7.57 -0.47 10.66
CA VAL A 40 -7.66 0.63 11.63
C VAL A 40 -6.24 1.00 12.03
N THR A 41 -5.82 2.23 11.71
CA THR A 41 -4.50 2.75 12.08
C THR A 41 -4.44 3.20 13.55
N ASP A 42 -3.23 3.35 14.07
CA ASP A 42 -2.92 3.89 15.40
C ASP A 42 -3.58 3.17 16.59
N THR A 43 -4.06 1.95 16.36
CA THR A 43 -4.71 1.13 17.39
C THR A 43 -3.95 -0.17 17.58
N LEU A 44 -3.47 -0.42 18.80
CA LEU A 44 -2.73 -1.63 19.17
C LEU A 44 -3.71 -2.80 19.34
N CYS A 45 -4.09 -3.43 18.23
CA CYS A 45 -5.15 -4.46 18.23
C CYS A 45 -4.82 -5.68 17.37
N TYR A 46 -3.72 -5.69 16.63
CA TYR A 46 -3.36 -6.78 15.74
C TYR A 46 -2.36 -7.73 16.38
N VAL A 47 -2.43 -9.00 16.00
CA VAL A 47 -1.48 -10.03 16.43
C VAL A 47 -1.09 -10.84 15.21
N ASN A 48 0.21 -10.94 14.91
CA ASN A 48 0.72 -11.78 13.84
C ASN A 48 0.86 -13.25 14.26
N GLU A 49 1.28 -14.14 13.35
CA GLU A 49 1.42 -15.58 13.63
C GLU A 49 2.51 -15.93 14.64
N THR A 50 3.50 -15.08 14.84
CA THR A 50 4.53 -15.25 15.89
C THR A 50 4.08 -14.76 17.26
N GLY A 51 2.88 -14.16 17.35
CA GLY A 51 2.31 -13.65 18.59
C GLY A 51 2.71 -12.22 18.91
N ASN A 52 3.39 -11.50 18.00
CA ASN A 52 3.67 -10.10 18.21
C ASN A 52 2.38 -9.27 18.13
N THR A 53 2.07 -8.54 19.19
CA THR A 53 0.98 -7.56 19.18
C THR A 53 1.47 -6.26 18.58
N PHE A 54 0.74 -5.71 17.61
CA PHE A 54 1.20 -4.54 16.85
C PHE A 54 0.08 -3.59 16.43
N LEU A 55 0.48 -2.42 15.98
CA LEU A 55 -0.34 -1.43 15.29
C LEU A 55 0.36 -0.97 14.02
N ILE A 56 -0.43 -0.50 13.07
CA ILE A 56 0.04 0.17 11.86
C ILE A 56 -0.28 1.65 12.00
N THR A 57 0.67 2.52 11.67
CA THR A 57 0.47 3.96 11.64
C THR A 57 0.22 4.46 10.22
N GLU A 58 0.94 3.91 9.24
CA GLU A 58 0.93 4.42 7.87
C GLU A 58 1.40 3.35 6.88
N ILE A 59 0.82 3.34 5.69
CA ILE A 59 1.30 2.54 4.56
C ILE A 59 1.41 3.46 3.34
N GLN A 60 2.61 3.56 2.80
CA GLN A 60 2.94 4.28 1.57
C GLN A 60 3.54 3.28 0.58
N TRP A 61 3.12 3.30 -0.69
CA TRP A 61 3.65 2.36 -1.67
C TRP A 61 3.38 2.81 -3.11
N PHE A 62 4.13 2.23 -4.05
CA PHE A 62 3.92 2.44 -5.48
C PHE A 62 3.27 1.22 -6.12
N LEU A 63 2.35 1.50 -7.02
CA LEU A 63 1.82 0.58 -8.01
C LEU A 63 2.17 1.13 -9.40
N SER A 64 2.78 0.31 -10.25
CA SER A 64 3.14 0.73 -11.61
C SER A 64 2.69 -0.28 -12.66
N ASN A 65 2.68 0.14 -13.93
CA ASN A 65 2.38 -0.71 -15.07
C ASN A 65 1.05 -1.48 -14.94
N LEU A 66 0.01 -0.76 -14.55
CA LEU A 66 -1.34 -1.32 -14.36
C LEU A 66 -1.98 -1.64 -15.72
N GLU A 67 -2.52 -2.86 -15.87
CA GLU A 67 -3.09 -3.34 -17.12
C GLU A 67 -4.31 -4.24 -16.91
N LEU A 68 -5.22 -4.23 -17.88
CA LEU A 68 -6.34 -5.18 -17.96
C LEU A 68 -6.22 -6.09 -19.18
N LYS A 69 -6.50 -7.38 -19.02
CA LYS A 69 -6.50 -8.38 -20.05
C LYS A 69 -7.91 -8.63 -20.57
N ASN A 70 -8.13 -8.46 -21.86
CA ASN A 70 -9.42 -8.76 -22.49
C ASN A 70 -9.56 -10.26 -22.81
N GLU A 71 -10.76 -10.69 -23.23
CA GLU A 71 -11.06 -12.08 -23.62
C GLU A 71 -10.19 -12.61 -24.77
N ALA A 72 -9.69 -11.72 -25.62
CA ALA A 72 -8.77 -12.10 -26.71
C ALA A 72 -7.32 -12.31 -26.22
N GLY A 73 -7.06 -12.09 -24.92
CA GLY A 73 -5.74 -12.25 -24.30
C GLY A 73 -4.83 -11.02 -24.43
N ASN A 74 -5.33 -9.91 -24.96
CA ASN A 74 -4.53 -8.69 -25.11
C ASN A 74 -4.57 -7.86 -23.83
N TRP A 75 -3.41 -7.37 -23.40
CA TRP A 75 -3.25 -6.44 -22.29
C TRP A 75 -3.45 -5.00 -22.77
N THR A 76 -4.20 -4.22 -21.99
CA THR A 76 -4.44 -2.79 -22.21
C THR A 76 -3.95 -2.02 -20.98
N PRO A 77 -2.98 -1.10 -21.14
CA PRO A 77 -2.47 -0.33 -20.03
C PRO A 77 -3.55 0.65 -19.50
N LEU A 78 -3.58 0.79 -18.18
CA LEU A 78 -4.36 1.79 -17.46
C LEU A 78 -3.42 2.90 -17.03
N LEU A 79 -3.57 4.07 -17.64
CA LEU A 79 -2.74 5.25 -17.37
C LEU A 79 -3.52 6.24 -16.53
N GLN A 80 -2.84 7.01 -15.69
CA GLN A 80 -3.46 8.08 -14.90
C GLN A 80 -4.20 9.07 -15.81
N ARG A 81 -5.39 9.47 -15.40
CA ARG A 81 -6.23 10.45 -16.13
C ARG A 81 -5.69 11.87 -15.95
N ASN A 82 -5.40 12.22 -14.73
CA ASN A 82 -4.91 13.53 -14.34
C ASN A 82 -3.48 13.37 -13.81
N LEU A 83 -2.52 13.81 -14.60
CA LEU A 83 -1.14 13.91 -14.12
C LEU A 83 -1.06 15.09 -13.16
N LEU A 84 -0.96 14.79 -11.88
CA LEU A 84 -0.54 15.77 -10.87
C LEU A 84 0.99 15.81 -10.78
N ASP A 85 1.64 14.78 -11.32
CA ASP A 85 3.09 14.60 -11.27
C ASP A 85 3.80 15.42 -12.34
N THR A 86 4.79 16.19 -11.91
CA THR A 86 5.68 17.00 -12.76
C THR A 86 6.62 16.14 -13.62
N ALA A 87 6.89 14.89 -13.22
CA ALA A 87 7.69 13.94 -14.00
C ALA A 87 6.99 13.44 -15.28
N GLY A 88 5.66 13.62 -15.38
CA GLY A 88 4.88 13.21 -16.56
C GLY A 88 4.71 11.69 -16.69
N ILE A 89 4.90 10.93 -15.63
CA ILE A 89 4.86 9.47 -15.63
C ILE A 89 3.46 8.99 -15.29
N ASN A 90 2.65 8.74 -16.30
CA ASN A 90 1.24 8.38 -16.15
C ASN A 90 0.98 6.89 -15.85
N ARG A 91 2.02 6.06 -15.75
CA ARG A 91 1.92 4.61 -15.45
C ARG A 91 2.29 4.25 -14.01
N VAL A 92 2.69 5.22 -13.19
CA VAL A 92 3.01 5.06 -11.77
C VAL A 92 1.93 5.70 -10.94
N PHE A 93 1.48 5.01 -9.90
CA PHE A 93 0.49 5.47 -8.94
C PHE A 93 1.11 5.38 -7.54
N TYR A 94 1.02 6.47 -6.80
CA TYR A 94 1.41 6.53 -5.40
C TYR A 94 0.20 6.37 -4.50
N MET A 95 0.30 5.56 -3.46
CA MET A 95 -0.73 5.34 -2.45
C MET A 95 -0.20 5.66 -1.06
N ASP A 96 -1.04 6.31 -0.26
CA ASP A 96 -0.76 6.67 1.13
C ASP A 96 -2.04 6.61 1.95
N THR A 97 -2.02 5.87 3.06
CA THR A 97 -3.17 5.75 3.96
C THR A 97 -3.56 7.07 4.64
N HIS A 98 -2.64 8.05 4.68
CA HIS A 98 -2.89 9.39 5.18
C HIS A 98 -3.42 10.37 4.11
N ILE A 99 -3.40 9.97 2.83
CA ILE A 99 -3.90 10.76 1.70
C ILE A 99 -5.05 9.99 1.04
N PRO A 100 -6.31 10.18 1.49
CA PRO A 100 -7.46 9.41 0.99
C PRO A 100 -7.62 9.47 -0.54
N GLU A 101 -7.29 10.61 -1.15
CA GLU A 101 -7.38 10.83 -2.59
C GLU A 101 -6.40 9.93 -3.38
N SER A 102 -5.29 9.53 -2.78
CA SER A 102 -4.33 8.60 -3.40
C SER A 102 -4.85 7.18 -3.50
N GLN A 103 -5.92 6.85 -2.76
CA GLN A 103 -6.51 5.52 -2.74
C GLN A 103 -7.60 5.33 -3.81
N ALA A 104 -7.83 6.32 -4.66
CA ALA A 104 -8.73 6.25 -5.80
C ALA A 104 -7.93 6.48 -7.09
N LEU A 105 -7.63 5.42 -7.82
CA LEU A 105 -6.88 5.50 -9.07
C LEU A 105 -7.82 5.85 -10.22
N HIS A 106 -7.73 7.08 -10.71
CA HIS A 106 -8.50 7.55 -11.85
C HIS A 106 -7.74 7.29 -13.14
N THR A 107 -8.29 6.44 -14.01
CA THR A 107 -7.59 6.03 -15.23
C THR A 107 -8.15 6.68 -16.49
N GLN A 108 -7.32 6.75 -17.54
CA GLN A 108 -7.76 7.14 -18.88
C GLN A 108 -8.74 6.12 -19.46
N SER A 109 -9.53 6.56 -20.43
CA SER A 109 -10.52 5.71 -21.08
C SER A 109 -9.88 4.57 -21.86
N LEU A 110 -10.42 3.36 -21.69
CA LEU A 110 -10.07 2.16 -22.44
C LEU A 110 -11.29 1.58 -23.18
N PRO A 111 -11.08 0.65 -24.13
CA PRO A 111 -12.19 0.05 -24.86
C PRO A 111 -13.22 -0.59 -23.94
N ILE A 112 -14.51 -0.40 -24.24
CA ILE A 112 -15.57 -1.16 -23.57
C ILE A 112 -15.46 -2.65 -23.91
N GLY A 113 -15.83 -3.52 -22.97
CA GLY A 113 -15.77 -4.97 -23.16
C GLY A 113 -15.54 -5.71 -21.86
N HIS A 114 -15.36 -7.01 -22.00
CA HIS A 114 -15.11 -7.92 -20.88
C HIS A 114 -13.60 -8.11 -20.68
N TYR A 115 -13.17 -8.00 -19.42
CA TYR A 115 -11.78 -8.16 -18.98
C TYR A 115 -11.68 -9.31 -17.98
N THR A 116 -10.66 -10.15 -18.15
CA THR A 116 -10.51 -11.42 -17.44
C THR A 116 -9.35 -11.47 -16.45
N ALA A 117 -8.44 -10.49 -16.48
CA ALA A 117 -7.37 -10.36 -15.51
C ALA A 117 -6.97 -8.89 -15.32
N LEU A 118 -6.53 -8.57 -14.11
CA LEU A 118 -5.82 -7.37 -13.72
C LEU A 118 -4.35 -7.73 -13.50
N ARG A 119 -3.42 -6.91 -13.97
CA ARG A 119 -1.99 -7.05 -13.70
C ARG A 119 -1.37 -5.70 -13.36
N PHE A 120 -0.42 -5.71 -12.44
CA PHE A 120 0.39 -4.54 -12.10
C PHE A 120 1.74 -4.96 -11.53
N THR A 121 2.67 -4.02 -11.47
CA THR A 121 3.92 -4.13 -10.72
C THR A 121 3.72 -3.52 -9.34
N PHE A 122 3.96 -4.30 -8.28
CA PHE A 122 4.16 -3.74 -6.95
C PHE A 122 5.54 -3.10 -6.87
N GLY A 123 5.60 -1.81 -6.56
CA GLY A 123 6.81 -1.01 -6.62
C GLY A 123 7.06 -0.39 -7.99
N LEU A 124 8.33 -0.17 -8.29
CA LEU A 124 8.83 0.44 -9.53
C LEU A 124 9.81 -0.51 -10.22
N ASP A 125 9.68 -0.71 -11.53
CA ASP A 125 10.67 -1.43 -12.32
C ASP A 125 11.94 -0.59 -12.54
N GLU A 126 12.96 -1.17 -13.19
CA GLU A 126 14.24 -0.51 -13.42
C GLU A 126 14.13 0.78 -14.25
N THR A 127 13.08 0.90 -15.05
CA THR A 127 12.85 2.08 -15.88
C THR A 127 12.38 3.27 -15.03
N ASP A 128 11.54 2.99 -14.06
CA ASP A 128 10.89 3.99 -13.20
C ASP A 128 11.59 4.17 -11.84
N ASN A 129 12.43 3.23 -11.43
CA ASN A 129 13.18 3.32 -10.18
C ASN A 129 14.51 4.09 -10.33
N GLN A 130 14.43 5.35 -10.76
CA GLN A 130 15.60 6.20 -11.00
C GLN A 130 15.67 7.33 -9.97
N THR A 131 16.80 7.46 -9.27
CA THR A 131 17.02 8.55 -8.30
C THR A 131 16.75 9.92 -8.95
N GLY A 132 15.91 10.73 -8.28
CA GLY A 132 15.56 12.08 -8.74
C GLY A 132 14.47 12.12 -9.83
N LEU A 133 13.83 11.00 -10.16
CA LEU A 133 12.74 10.95 -11.12
C LEU A 133 11.52 11.76 -10.64
N PHE A 134 11.15 11.60 -9.36
CA PHE A 134 10.11 12.40 -8.72
C PHE A 134 10.75 13.58 -8.00
N THR A 135 10.34 14.81 -8.36
CA THR A 135 10.91 16.05 -7.81
C THR A 135 10.08 16.67 -6.71
N ASP A 136 8.80 16.35 -6.68
CA ASP A 136 7.82 16.94 -5.76
C ASP A 136 7.26 15.90 -4.77
N PRO A 137 6.90 16.32 -3.54
CA PRO A 137 6.18 15.48 -2.60
C PRO A 137 4.76 15.15 -3.13
N PRO A 138 4.20 14.00 -2.72
CA PRO A 138 4.75 13.06 -1.74
C PRO A 138 5.73 12.03 -2.31
N GLU A 139 5.78 11.82 -3.62
CA GLU A 139 6.58 10.78 -4.28
C GLU A 139 8.07 10.95 -4.03
N SER A 140 8.58 12.20 -4.04
CA SER A 140 10.00 12.48 -3.78
C SER A 140 10.44 12.06 -2.36
N GLU A 141 9.52 12.01 -1.40
CA GLU A 141 9.81 11.57 -0.02
C GLU A 141 9.96 10.05 0.11
N MET A 142 9.62 9.32 -0.94
CA MET A 142 9.83 7.87 -1.03
C MET A 142 11.28 7.49 -1.45
N PHE A 143 12.22 8.42 -1.53
CA PHE A 143 13.56 8.13 -2.00
C PHE A 143 14.23 6.99 -1.20
N TRP A 144 14.93 6.08 -1.91
CA TRP A 144 15.74 5.01 -1.34
C TRP A 144 17.19 5.48 -1.26
N PRO A 145 17.92 5.24 -0.16
CA PRO A 145 19.29 5.74 -0.01
C PRO A 145 20.23 5.25 -1.13
N ASP A 146 21.05 6.13 -1.70
CA ASP A 146 21.98 5.80 -2.78
C ASP A 146 22.96 4.68 -2.39
N MET A 147 23.37 4.64 -1.12
CA MET A 147 24.24 3.58 -0.60
C MET A 147 23.57 2.19 -0.58
N LEU A 148 22.25 2.13 -0.71
CA LEU A 148 21.45 0.91 -0.80
C LEU A 148 20.93 0.65 -2.23
N GLY A 149 21.43 1.38 -3.24
CA GLY A 149 21.06 1.22 -4.64
C GLY A 149 20.33 2.39 -5.26
N GLY A 150 19.88 3.37 -4.46
CA GLY A 150 19.17 4.55 -4.96
C GLY A 150 17.77 4.25 -5.47
N GLY A 151 17.15 5.23 -6.12
CA GLY A 151 15.77 5.17 -6.56
C GLY A 151 14.80 5.46 -5.41
N TYR A 152 13.77 4.61 -5.26
CA TYR A 152 12.66 4.85 -4.33
C TYR A 152 12.31 3.60 -3.52
N HIS A 153 11.70 3.81 -2.35
CA HIS A 153 11.01 2.74 -1.64
C HIS A 153 9.87 2.20 -2.52
N TYR A 154 9.72 0.90 -2.60
CA TYR A 154 8.54 0.28 -3.19
C TYR A 154 7.36 0.34 -2.22
N MET A 155 7.66 0.20 -0.92
CA MET A 155 6.72 0.36 0.19
C MET A 155 7.41 0.84 1.46
N LYS A 156 6.72 1.69 2.22
CA LYS A 156 6.95 1.96 3.63
C LYS A 156 5.70 1.55 4.39
N LEU A 157 5.78 0.52 5.21
CA LEU A 157 4.75 0.16 6.16
C LEU A 157 5.29 0.45 7.55
N ASN A 158 4.77 1.47 8.18
CA ASN A 158 5.19 1.97 9.48
C ASN A 158 4.21 1.55 10.57
N GLY A 159 4.74 1.28 11.76
CA GLY A 159 3.94 0.90 12.90
C GLY A 159 4.75 0.76 14.18
N LYS A 160 4.17 0.07 15.14
CA LYS A 160 4.83 -0.28 16.41
C LYS A 160 4.36 -1.67 16.83
N TYR A 161 5.19 -2.38 17.57
CA TYR A 161 4.84 -3.67 18.17
C TYR A 161 5.24 -3.71 19.65
N LEU A 162 4.64 -4.60 20.42
CA LEU A 162 5.08 -4.89 21.78
C LEU A 162 6.24 -5.89 21.73
N ASP A 163 7.40 -5.46 22.23
CA ASP A 163 8.56 -6.35 22.38
C ASP A 163 8.36 -7.37 23.53
N SER A 164 9.30 -8.30 23.67
CA SER A 164 9.27 -9.34 24.70
C SER A 164 9.26 -8.81 26.15
N GLU A 165 9.64 -7.54 26.32
CA GLU A 165 9.56 -6.83 27.61
C GLU A 165 8.25 -6.05 27.78
N GLY A 166 7.34 -6.10 26.80
CA GLY A 166 6.08 -5.37 26.80
C GLY A 166 6.20 -3.88 26.52
N ARG A 167 7.30 -3.42 25.91
CA ARG A 167 7.50 -2.04 25.51
C ARG A 167 7.11 -1.85 24.04
N LEU A 168 6.62 -0.67 23.70
CA LEU A 168 6.36 -0.32 22.29
C LEU A 168 7.69 -0.03 21.57
N ALA A 169 8.04 -0.94 20.67
CA ALA A 169 9.16 -0.81 19.75
C ALA A 169 8.69 -0.36 18.35
N PRO A 170 9.52 0.36 17.57
CA PRO A 170 9.17 0.74 16.22
C PRO A 170 9.12 -0.47 15.27
N MET A 171 8.16 -0.46 14.34
CA MET A 171 8.06 -1.38 13.22
C MET A 171 8.19 -0.57 11.93
N ALA A 172 9.21 -0.87 11.13
CA ALA A 172 9.51 -0.19 9.87
C ALA A 172 9.78 -1.24 8.78
N ILE A 173 8.72 -1.68 8.12
CA ILE A 173 8.78 -2.63 7.01
C ILE A 173 8.93 -1.82 5.73
N HIS A 174 10.17 -1.59 5.33
CA HIS A 174 10.52 -0.80 4.15
C HIS A 174 11.12 -1.68 3.07
N LEU A 175 10.47 -1.75 1.92
CA LEU A 175 10.92 -2.49 0.74
C LEU A 175 11.45 -1.54 -0.33
N GLY A 176 12.53 -1.92 -0.98
CA GLY A 176 13.14 -1.21 -2.09
C GLY A 176 14.06 -2.14 -2.87
N ILE A 177 14.95 -1.57 -3.68
CA ILE A 177 15.98 -2.35 -4.38
C ILE A 177 16.89 -3.06 -3.37
N GLY A 178 17.20 -4.32 -3.62
CA GLY A 178 18.08 -5.12 -2.80
C GLY A 178 19.51 -5.12 -3.33
N GLN A 179 20.47 -5.59 -2.50
CA GLN A 179 21.85 -5.76 -2.88
C GLN A 179 22.43 -7.04 -2.29
N ASN A 180 23.51 -7.55 -2.87
CA ASN A 180 24.26 -8.65 -2.29
C ASN A 180 25.06 -8.17 -1.05
N GLU A 181 25.63 -9.13 -0.30
CA GLU A 181 26.37 -8.83 0.94
C GLU A 181 27.58 -7.92 0.71
N ASP A 182 28.22 -8.03 -0.44
CA ASP A 182 29.39 -7.24 -0.82
C ASP A 182 29.03 -5.87 -1.40
N CYS A 183 27.76 -5.53 -1.54
CA CYS A 183 27.23 -4.31 -2.16
C CYS A 183 27.74 -4.07 -3.59
N THR A 184 28.03 -5.15 -4.33
CA THR A 184 28.56 -5.10 -5.70
C THR A 184 27.49 -5.34 -6.76
N GLU A 185 26.40 -5.98 -6.38
CA GLU A 185 25.29 -6.30 -7.27
C GLU A 185 23.95 -5.93 -6.63
N PHE A 186 23.04 -5.41 -7.45
CA PHE A 186 21.69 -5.09 -7.04
C PHE A 186 20.72 -6.11 -7.61
N TYR A 187 19.60 -6.37 -6.90
CA TYR A 187 18.51 -7.20 -7.36
C TYR A 187 17.17 -6.56 -7.04
N GLN A 188 16.19 -6.88 -7.85
CA GLN A 188 14.88 -6.27 -7.73
C GLN A 188 14.02 -7.01 -6.71
N ASN A 189 13.39 -6.25 -5.81
CA ASN A 189 12.37 -6.72 -4.87
C ASN A 189 10.95 -6.32 -5.31
N TYR A 190 10.80 -5.59 -6.43
CA TYR A 190 9.48 -5.45 -7.04
C TYR A 190 9.01 -6.79 -7.61
N PHE A 191 7.72 -6.96 -7.76
CA PHE A 191 7.14 -8.17 -8.35
C PHE A 191 5.85 -7.85 -9.11
N ILE A 192 5.51 -8.73 -10.05
CA ILE A 192 4.28 -8.62 -10.82
C ILE A 192 3.18 -9.37 -10.09
N VAL A 193 2.03 -8.72 -9.94
CA VAL A 193 0.78 -9.28 -9.44
C VAL A 193 -0.15 -9.46 -10.63
N GLU A 194 -0.70 -10.67 -10.82
CA GLU A 194 -1.75 -10.96 -11.79
C GLU A 194 -2.92 -11.63 -11.07
N ILE A 195 -4.10 -11.02 -11.17
CA ILE A 195 -5.31 -11.47 -10.48
C ILE A 195 -6.40 -11.72 -11.52
N PRO A 196 -7.02 -12.91 -11.56
CA PRO A 196 -8.19 -13.15 -12.41
C PRO A 196 -9.36 -12.28 -11.95
N ILE A 197 -10.06 -11.70 -12.92
CA ILE A 197 -11.26 -10.87 -12.71
C ILE A 197 -12.38 -11.29 -13.65
N ASP A 198 -13.59 -10.91 -13.31
CA ASP A 198 -14.77 -10.94 -14.19
C ASP A 198 -15.34 -9.52 -14.25
N PHE A 199 -14.84 -8.70 -15.17
CA PHE A 199 -15.11 -7.28 -15.17
C PHE A 199 -15.57 -6.77 -16.54
N ASN A 200 -16.79 -6.20 -16.58
CA ASN A 200 -17.39 -5.66 -17.80
C ASN A 200 -17.33 -4.13 -17.78
N VAL A 201 -16.51 -3.56 -18.64
CA VAL A 201 -16.43 -2.11 -18.89
C VAL A 201 -17.54 -1.70 -19.85
N LYS A 202 -18.40 -0.79 -19.43
CA LYS A 202 -19.58 -0.32 -20.16
C LYS A 202 -19.52 1.18 -20.40
N ALA A 203 -20.03 1.62 -21.55
CA ALA A 203 -20.16 3.02 -21.86
C ALA A 203 -21.26 3.66 -20.99
N ASN A 204 -21.08 4.95 -20.66
CA ASN A 204 -22.04 5.76 -19.91
C ASN A 204 -22.48 5.18 -18.55
N THR A 205 -21.58 4.42 -17.90
CA THR A 205 -21.76 3.90 -16.55
C THR A 205 -20.47 4.16 -15.76
N GLU A 206 -20.60 4.19 -14.45
CA GLU A 206 -19.45 4.12 -13.56
C GLU A 206 -18.87 2.70 -13.65
N ASN A 207 -17.59 2.61 -14.02
CA ASN A 207 -16.85 1.35 -14.04
C ASN A 207 -15.84 1.41 -12.89
N GLN A 208 -16.07 0.62 -11.86
CA GLN A 208 -15.30 0.64 -10.64
C GLN A 208 -14.79 -0.76 -10.31
N LEU A 209 -13.52 -0.87 -9.94
CA LEU A 209 -12.89 -2.09 -9.47
C LEU A 209 -12.28 -1.81 -8.09
N ASP A 210 -12.46 -2.72 -7.16
CA ASP A 210 -11.86 -2.61 -5.83
C ASP A 210 -10.68 -3.58 -5.74
N LEU A 211 -9.50 -3.07 -5.39
CA LEU A 211 -8.26 -3.82 -5.15
C LEU A 211 -7.88 -3.68 -3.68
N THR A 212 -7.77 -4.79 -2.96
CA THR A 212 -7.47 -4.77 -1.53
C THR A 212 -6.10 -5.38 -1.24
N MET A 213 -5.28 -4.65 -0.46
CA MET A 213 -4.06 -5.17 0.16
C MET A 213 -4.41 -5.91 1.45
N VAL A 214 -4.13 -7.22 1.49
CA VAL A 214 -4.29 -8.09 2.68
C VAL A 214 -3.01 -8.06 3.49
N ILE A 215 -2.97 -7.20 4.50
CA ILE A 215 -1.73 -6.85 5.23
C ILE A 215 -1.13 -8.06 5.95
N ASP A 216 -1.96 -8.96 6.50
CA ASP A 216 -1.47 -10.17 7.17
C ASP A 216 -0.55 -11.00 6.28
N ASN A 217 -0.80 -11.04 4.97
CA ASN A 217 -0.05 -11.86 4.04
C ASN A 217 1.41 -11.42 3.91
N TRP A 218 1.72 -10.15 4.21
CA TRP A 218 3.12 -9.70 4.31
C TRP A 218 3.90 -10.46 5.40
N PHE A 219 3.23 -10.97 6.43
CA PHE A 219 3.89 -11.48 7.64
C PHE A 219 3.79 -13.00 7.83
N ARG A 220 3.11 -13.72 6.93
CA ARG A 220 2.79 -15.13 7.20
C ARG A 220 3.09 -16.13 6.09
N ASN A 221 2.99 -15.78 4.82
CA ASN A 221 3.01 -16.80 3.76
C ASN A 221 3.80 -16.36 2.52
N PRO A 222 4.79 -17.14 2.04
CA PRO A 222 5.27 -18.43 2.59
C PRO A 222 6.19 -18.30 3.81
N HIS A 223 6.56 -17.09 4.23
CA HIS A 223 7.50 -16.85 5.31
C HIS A 223 6.85 -16.13 6.48
N THR A 224 6.92 -16.71 7.67
CA THR A 224 6.49 -16.03 8.88
C THR A 224 7.52 -14.99 9.30
N ILE A 225 7.06 -13.76 9.58
CA ILE A 225 7.91 -12.63 9.98
C ILE A 225 7.73 -12.36 11.47
N ASP A 226 8.82 -12.56 12.23
CA ASP A 226 8.88 -12.17 13.63
C ASP A 226 9.39 -10.73 13.76
N PHE A 227 8.61 -9.86 14.39
CA PHE A 227 9.01 -8.44 14.55
C PHE A 227 10.12 -8.25 15.56
N GLU A 228 10.33 -9.19 16.49
CA GLU A 228 11.52 -9.17 17.36
C GLU A 228 12.81 -9.33 16.55
N GLU A 229 12.77 -10.15 15.50
CA GLU A 229 13.92 -10.37 14.62
C GLU A 229 14.06 -9.29 13.55
N PHE A 230 12.94 -8.86 12.93
CA PHE A 230 12.95 -8.06 11.70
C PHE A 230 12.28 -6.69 11.82
N GLY A 231 11.63 -6.35 12.96
CA GLY A 231 10.70 -5.23 13.02
C GLY A 231 11.26 -3.84 12.70
N SER A 232 12.53 -3.56 12.95
CA SER A 232 13.05 -2.18 12.91
C SER A 232 14.16 -1.90 11.89
N HIS A 233 14.74 -2.92 11.23
CA HIS A 233 15.93 -2.74 10.36
C HIS A 233 15.82 -3.43 9.00
N ILE A 234 14.64 -3.47 8.42
CA ILE A 234 14.35 -4.17 7.16
C ILE A 234 15.15 -3.59 5.98
N MET A 235 15.31 -2.26 5.89
CA MET A 235 16.00 -1.61 4.76
C MET A 235 17.39 -2.19 4.47
N GLN A 236 18.15 -2.47 5.52
CA GLN A 236 19.53 -2.99 5.40
C GLN A 236 19.60 -4.51 5.46
N ASN A 237 18.53 -5.16 5.91
CA ASN A 237 18.46 -6.60 6.06
C ASN A 237 18.00 -7.26 4.75
N GLN A 238 18.96 -7.68 3.94
CA GLN A 238 18.70 -8.29 2.62
C GLN A 238 17.93 -9.61 2.71
N THR A 239 18.07 -10.35 3.79
CA THR A 239 17.27 -11.56 4.04
C THR A 239 15.82 -11.20 4.27
N ALA A 240 15.54 -10.24 5.15
CA ALA A 240 14.19 -9.77 5.40
C ALA A 240 13.52 -9.17 4.14
N GLN A 241 14.28 -8.41 3.32
CA GLN A 241 13.81 -7.88 2.04
C GLN A 241 13.31 -9.01 1.11
N ARG A 242 14.07 -10.09 0.98
CA ARG A 242 13.71 -11.25 0.15
C ARG A 242 12.50 -12.02 0.70
N LEU A 243 12.44 -12.24 2.02
CA LEU A 243 11.32 -12.93 2.65
C LEU A 243 10.01 -12.16 2.43
N LEU A 244 10.02 -10.85 2.66
CA LEU A 244 8.87 -9.97 2.46
C LEU A 244 8.46 -9.87 0.99
N SER A 245 9.41 -9.70 0.06
CA SER A 245 9.10 -9.72 -1.38
C SER A 245 8.52 -11.07 -1.81
N GLY A 246 8.98 -12.18 -1.23
CA GLY A 246 8.42 -13.51 -1.44
C GLY A 246 6.97 -13.63 -0.97
N ASN A 247 6.65 -13.02 0.19
CA ASN A 247 5.29 -12.98 0.74
C ASN A 247 4.35 -12.10 -0.08
N GLY A 248 4.87 -11.11 -0.80
CA GLY A 248 4.05 -10.14 -1.55
C GLY A 248 3.15 -10.72 -2.63
N LYS A 249 3.37 -11.96 -3.07
CA LYS A 249 2.67 -12.56 -4.21
C LYS A 249 1.18 -12.84 -3.99
N ASP A 250 0.75 -12.99 -2.74
CA ASP A 250 -0.65 -13.24 -2.37
C ASP A 250 -1.25 -12.13 -1.50
N VAL A 251 -0.58 -10.98 -1.44
CA VAL A 251 -1.01 -9.82 -0.64
C VAL A 251 -2.23 -9.13 -1.24
N PHE A 252 -2.49 -9.28 -2.53
CA PHE A 252 -3.55 -8.53 -3.21
C PHE A 252 -4.72 -9.41 -3.63
N LYS A 253 -5.95 -8.88 -3.46
CA LYS A 253 -7.18 -9.51 -3.95
C LYS A 253 -8.14 -8.48 -4.55
N ILE A 254 -9.09 -8.95 -5.37
CA ILE A 254 -10.21 -8.15 -5.85
C ILE A 254 -11.34 -8.17 -4.82
N GLY A 255 -11.99 -7.03 -4.65
CA GLY A 255 -13.10 -6.82 -3.72
C GLY A 255 -12.72 -5.92 -2.55
N ARG A 256 -13.75 -5.38 -1.90
CA ARG A 256 -13.59 -4.54 -0.70
C ARG A 256 -13.36 -5.39 0.54
N PRO A 257 -12.66 -4.85 1.55
CA PRO A 257 -12.72 -5.40 2.89
C PRO A 257 -14.17 -5.53 3.34
N THR A 258 -14.55 -6.67 3.91
CA THR A 258 -15.95 -6.93 4.28
C THR A 258 -16.25 -6.48 5.70
N ASP A 259 -17.24 -5.61 5.89
CA ASP A 259 -17.75 -5.21 7.22
C ASP A 259 -18.61 -6.31 7.88
N ASN A 260 -18.85 -7.44 7.21
CA ASN A 260 -19.97 -8.35 7.50
C ASN A 260 -19.75 -9.43 8.58
N GLU A 261 -18.59 -9.52 9.20
CA GLU A 261 -18.40 -10.44 10.35
C GLU A 261 -18.18 -9.73 11.70
N SER A 262 -18.42 -8.40 11.72
CA SER A 262 -18.06 -7.51 12.83
C SER A 262 -18.77 -7.82 14.17
N HIS A 263 -19.95 -8.47 14.19
CA HIS A 263 -20.68 -8.68 15.45
C HIS A 263 -20.17 -9.82 16.32
N THR A 264 -19.60 -10.89 15.75
CA THR A 264 -19.14 -12.06 16.55
C THR A 264 -17.68 -11.93 16.98
N ILE A 265 -16.87 -11.23 16.21
CA ILE A 265 -15.45 -10.99 16.51
C ILE A 265 -15.31 -9.84 17.51
N MET A 266 -16.10 -8.75 17.39
CA MET A 266 -16.10 -7.64 18.34
C MET A 266 -16.38 -8.04 19.79
N GLU A 267 -17.15 -9.10 20.04
CA GLU A 267 -17.36 -9.59 21.41
C GLU A 267 -16.12 -10.29 22.00
N LYS A 268 -15.32 -10.96 21.17
CA LYS A 268 -14.03 -11.52 21.60
C LYS A 268 -12.97 -10.43 21.74
N ASP A 269 -12.96 -9.45 20.83
CA ASP A 269 -11.98 -8.37 20.84
C ASP A 269 -12.24 -7.35 21.92
N ASN A 270 -13.50 -7.08 22.32
CA ASN A 270 -13.79 -6.26 23.49
C ASN A 270 -13.18 -6.80 24.79
N LYS A 271 -13.13 -8.13 24.95
CA LYS A 271 -12.43 -8.76 26.10
C LYS A 271 -10.92 -8.60 25.99
N LEU A 272 -10.38 -8.63 24.77
CA LEU A 272 -8.97 -8.42 24.51
C LEU A 272 -8.62 -6.94 24.72
N ALA A 273 -9.41 -6.01 24.17
CA ALA A 273 -9.27 -4.56 24.36
C ALA A 273 -9.38 -4.14 25.84
N GLU A 274 -10.29 -4.74 26.61
CA GLU A 274 -10.36 -4.52 28.07
C GLU A 274 -9.13 -5.06 28.80
N LYS A 275 -8.62 -6.22 28.38
CA LYS A 275 -7.37 -6.78 28.92
C LYS A 275 -6.19 -5.85 28.62
N PHE A 276 -6.12 -5.28 27.41
CA PHE A 276 -5.09 -4.30 27.02
C PHE A 276 -5.24 -2.96 27.73
N LYS A 277 -6.45 -2.46 27.92
CA LYS A 277 -6.70 -1.24 28.70
C LYS A 277 -6.19 -1.38 30.15
N ASN A 278 -6.36 -2.55 30.72
CA ASN A 278 -5.85 -2.88 32.04
C ASN A 278 -4.32 -3.02 32.09
N VAL A 279 -3.69 -3.53 31.02
CA VAL A 279 -2.23 -3.60 30.89
C VAL A 279 -1.65 -2.20 30.68
N MET A 280 -2.26 -1.37 29.83
CA MET A 280 -1.82 0.01 29.59
C MET A 280 -1.98 0.90 30.84
N GLN A 281 -3.04 0.71 31.64
CA GLN A 281 -3.19 1.43 32.92
C GLN A 281 -2.13 1.01 33.96
N LYS A 282 -1.58 -0.20 33.85
CA LYS A 282 -0.49 -0.69 34.72
C LYS A 282 0.89 -0.31 34.20
N ALA A 283 1.05 -0.13 32.88
CA ALA A 283 2.31 0.18 32.21
C ALA A 283 2.58 1.70 32.07
N THR A 284 1.58 2.56 32.26
CA THR A 284 1.84 4.00 32.33
C THR A 284 2.55 4.28 33.65
N PRO A 285 3.83 4.71 33.65
CA PRO A 285 4.43 5.31 34.84
C PRO A 285 3.50 6.46 35.22
N LYS A 286 3.10 6.52 36.50
CA LYS A 286 2.41 7.71 37.02
C LYS A 286 3.21 8.90 36.51
N PRO A 287 2.61 9.89 35.84
CA PRO A 287 3.34 11.07 35.43
C PRO A 287 3.93 11.63 36.70
N HIS A 288 5.26 11.61 36.83
CA HIS A 288 5.96 12.42 37.80
C HIS A 288 5.71 13.87 37.36
N PHE A 289 4.65 14.45 37.86
CA PHE A 289 4.46 15.89 37.83
C PHE A 289 5.61 16.46 38.64
N TRP A 290 6.64 16.89 37.95
CA TRP A 290 7.62 17.78 38.52
C TRP A 290 6.87 19.07 38.87
N SER A 291 6.48 19.23 40.15
CA SER A 291 5.97 20.51 40.56
C SER A 291 7.09 21.53 40.37
N TRP A 292 6.72 22.73 39.96
CA TRP A 292 7.69 23.84 39.82
C TRP A 292 8.55 24.04 41.08
N GLU A 293 8.05 23.68 42.23
CA GLU A 293 8.72 23.63 43.52
C GLU A 293 9.86 22.61 43.56
N SER A 294 9.65 21.39 43.04
CA SER A 294 10.69 20.35 43.00
C SER A 294 11.82 20.67 42.01
N VAL A 295 11.55 21.47 40.97
CA VAL A 295 12.55 21.97 40.01
C VAL A 295 13.39 23.10 40.69
N LYS A 296 12.78 23.97 41.46
CA LYS A 296 13.49 25.02 42.21
C LYS A 296 14.46 24.45 43.23
N GLU A 297 14.08 23.43 43.98
CA GLU A 297 14.96 22.77 44.96
C GLU A 297 16.20 22.13 44.34
N ARG A 298 16.10 21.58 43.10
CA ARG A 298 17.22 20.94 42.43
C ARG A 298 18.19 21.90 41.73
N ILE A 299 17.72 23.07 41.31
CA ILE A 299 18.55 24.04 40.54
C ILE A 299 19.26 25.03 41.47
N GLY A 300 18.87 25.14 42.74
CA GLY A 300 19.40 26.11 43.68
C GLY A 300 19.03 27.55 43.28
N ASN A 301 18.59 28.33 44.22
CA ASN A 301 18.05 29.70 44.03
C ASN A 301 19.00 30.73 43.35
N SER A 302 20.26 30.37 43.07
CA SER A 302 21.25 31.29 42.48
C SER A 302 21.31 31.28 40.93
N LYS A 303 20.62 30.36 40.24
CA LYS A 303 20.64 30.27 38.75
C LYS A 303 19.36 30.74 38.06
N ILE A 304 18.38 31.23 38.81
CA ILE A 304 17.09 31.64 38.23
C ILE A 304 17.09 33.07 37.69
N GLN A 305 18.10 33.88 38.07
CA GLN A 305 18.18 35.28 37.58
C GLN A 305 18.69 35.43 36.16
N ASP A 306 19.32 34.40 35.58
CA ASP A 306 19.92 34.47 34.24
C ASP A 306 19.00 33.93 33.08
N LEU A 307 17.76 33.59 33.39
CA LEU A 307 16.78 33.03 32.42
C LEU A 307 15.57 33.96 32.20
N LYS A 308 15.76 35.28 32.36
CA LYS A 308 14.79 36.27 31.87
C LYS A 308 15.33 36.92 30.60
N ILE A 309 15.03 36.27 29.45
CA ILE A 309 14.88 36.93 28.13
C ILE A 309 13.58 36.43 27.55
#